data_1f3367e62a63eb30b33d4938c1da2fec
#
_entry.id   1f3367e62a63eb30b33d4938c1da2fec
#
_cell.length_a   1.000
_cell.length_b   1.000
_cell.length_c   1.000
_cell.angle_alpha   90.00
_cell.angle_beta   90.00
_cell.angle_gamma   90.00
#
_symmetry.space_group_name_H-M   'P 1'
#
loop_
_entity.id
_entity.type
_entity.pdbx_description
1 polymer ?
#
loop_
_entity_poly.entity_id
_entity_poly.type
_entity_poly.pdbx_seq_one_letter_code
_entity_poly.pdbx_strand_id
1 'polypeptide(L)'
;KASQKLGIFYNTGEGGLHEDFYQYGKNTIVQVASGRFGVYKDYLEAGECIEIKIGQGAKPGIGGHLPGAKIVGDISKTRMIPVGSDAISPAPHHDIYSIEDLRQLVFSLKEATGYKKPIAVKVAAVHNVAAVASGIARSGADIIVIDGFRGGTGAAPTRIRDNVGIPIELALASVDKRLRDEGIRGNVSLVVGGSIRNSADVVKAIALGADACYIATAALMAMGCHLCRSCHLGKCNWGIATQVPELVKRLDPETGCNRLVNLVTAWTHEIKEMMGGMGINSIEALKGNRLMLRGVGLNSKELEILGIKHAGE
;
A
#
# COMPACT_ATOMS: atom_id res chain seq x y z
N LYS A 1 -2.36 -8.06 15.31
CA LYS A 1 -1.80 -7.80 16.66
C LYS A 1 -0.88 -6.58 16.67
N ALA A 2 0.20 -6.54 15.87
CA ALA A 2 1.15 -5.42 15.87
C ALA A 2 0.46 -4.08 15.53
N SER A 3 -0.40 -4.04 14.53
CA SER A 3 -1.15 -2.84 14.15
C SER A 3 -2.01 -2.31 15.30
N GLN A 4 -2.67 -3.19 16.04
CA GLN A 4 -3.46 -2.83 17.21
C GLN A 4 -2.58 -2.26 18.33
N LYS A 5 -1.42 -2.90 18.64
CA LYS A 5 -0.48 -2.43 19.65
C LYS A 5 0.10 -1.04 19.33
N LEU A 6 0.31 -0.76 18.05
CA LEU A 6 0.94 0.45 17.54
C LEU A 6 -0.06 1.56 17.18
N GLY A 7 -1.36 1.27 17.13
CA GLY A 7 -2.37 2.22 16.66
C GLY A 7 -2.27 2.55 15.17
N ILE A 8 -1.72 1.64 14.36
CA ILE A 8 -1.58 1.79 12.91
C ILE A 8 -2.50 0.82 12.18
N PHE A 9 -2.57 0.92 10.84
CA PHE A 9 -3.41 0.05 10.02
C PHE A 9 -2.63 -1.10 9.37
N TYR A 10 -3.35 -2.18 9.12
CA TYR A 10 -2.93 -3.33 8.32
C TYR A 10 -3.87 -3.47 7.14
N ASN A 11 -3.34 -3.62 5.93
CA ASN A 11 -4.13 -3.89 4.73
C ASN A 11 -4.17 -5.39 4.47
N THR A 12 -5.37 -5.96 4.33
CA THR A 12 -5.56 -7.39 4.11
C THR A 12 -5.02 -7.89 2.77
N GLY A 13 -4.89 -6.99 1.79
CA GLY A 13 -4.77 -7.37 0.40
C GLY A 13 -6.07 -7.98 -0.15
N GLU A 14 -6.04 -8.49 -1.36
CA GLU A 14 -7.21 -9.14 -1.98
C GLU A 14 -7.46 -10.54 -1.40
N GLY A 15 -8.73 -10.95 -1.33
CA GLY A 15 -9.11 -12.32 -1.02
C GLY A 15 -9.90 -12.52 0.26
N GLY A 16 -10.56 -11.49 0.76
CA GLY A 16 -11.40 -11.57 1.95
C GLY A 16 -10.60 -11.44 3.26
N LEU A 17 -11.26 -11.70 4.37
CA LEU A 17 -10.72 -11.62 5.72
C LEU A 17 -10.98 -12.93 6.47
N HIS A 18 -9.94 -13.52 7.04
CA HIS A 18 -10.09 -14.70 7.89
C HIS A 18 -10.85 -14.36 9.17
N GLU A 19 -11.66 -15.29 9.69
CA GLU A 19 -12.51 -15.07 10.88
C GLU A 19 -11.73 -14.58 12.10
N ASP A 20 -10.53 -15.09 12.34
CA ASP A 20 -9.66 -14.67 13.44
C ASP A 20 -9.28 -13.18 13.39
N PHE A 21 -9.42 -12.51 12.26
CA PHE A 21 -8.99 -11.13 12.08
C PHE A 21 -10.11 -10.10 12.22
N TYR A 22 -11.37 -10.52 12.26
CA TYR A 22 -12.49 -9.59 12.48
C TYR A 22 -12.36 -8.81 13.79
N GLN A 23 -11.78 -9.42 14.81
CA GLN A 23 -11.47 -8.75 16.09
C GLN A 23 -10.51 -7.55 15.96
N TYR A 24 -9.76 -7.46 14.87
CA TYR A 24 -8.82 -6.36 14.55
C TYR A 24 -9.37 -5.37 13.54
N GLY A 25 -10.65 -5.39 13.27
CA GLY A 25 -11.30 -4.57 12.23
C GLY A 25 -10.99 -3.08 12.31
N LYS A 26 -10.94 -2.51 13.53
CA LYS A 26 -10.57 -1.10 13.78
C LYS A 26 -9.15 -0.71 13.33
N ASN A 27 -8.29 -1.70 13.09
CA ASN A 27 -6.93 -1.49 12.60
C ASN A 27 -6.72 -2.14 11.23
N THR A 28 -7.81 -2.42 10.50
CA THR A 28 -7.76 -3.16 9.25
C THR A 28 -8.31 -2.35 8.09
N ILE A 29 -7.56 -2.31 6.99
CA ILE A 29 -8.03 -1.83 5.69
C ILE A 29 -8.38 -3.06 4.87
N VAL A 30 -9.63 -3.16 4.42
CA VAL A 30 -10.11 -4.26 3.58
C VAL A 30 -10.02 -3.87 2.11
N GLN A 31 -9.71 -4.82 1.23
CA GLN A 31 -9.41 -4.51 -0.17
C GLN A 31 -10.45 -5.09 -1.12
N VAL A 32 -10.84 -4.29 -2.11
CA VAL A 32 -11.69 -4.65 -3.25
C VAL A 32 -10.84 -4.63 -4.51
N ALA A 33 -10.39 -5.80 -4.97
CA ALA A 33 -9.62 -5.94 -6.19
C ALA A 33 -10.50 -6.34 -7.37
N SER A 34 -9.93 -6.41 -8.57
CA SER A 34 -10.67 -6.74 -9.81
C SER A 34 -11.35 -8.11 -9.76
N GLY A 35 -10.81 -9.10 -9.04
CA GLY A 35 -11.40 -10.43 -8.88
C GLY A 35 -12.54 -10.53 -7.86
N ARG A 36 -12.76 -9.53 -7.03
CA ARG A 36 -13.82 -9.47 -5.99
C ARG A 36 -13.87 -10.67 -5.05
N PHE A 37 -12.79 -11.43 -4.89
CA PHE A 37 -12.74 -12.60 -4.02
C PHE A 37 -13.00 -12.25 -2.57
N GLY A 38 -13.96 -12.93 -1.94
CA GLY A 38 -14.30 -12.74 -0.54
C GLY A 38 -14.88 -11.35 -0.20
N VAL A 39 -15.42 -10.63 -1.19
CA VAL A 39 -16.06 -9.32 -0.98
C VAL A 39 -17.55 -9.51 -0.76
N TYR A 40 -18.01 -9.20 0.44
CA TYR A 40 -19.42 -9.20 0.83
C TYR A 40 -19.66 -8.17 1.94
N LYS A 41 -20.90 -7.96 2.35
CA LYS A 41 -21.28 -6.87 3.24
C LYS A 41 -20.50 -6.87 4.55
N ASP A 42 -20.51 -7.99 5.28
CA ASP A 42 -19.87 -8.07 6.60
C ASP A 42 -18.35 -7.86 6.52
N TYR A 43 -17.72 -8.31 5.42
CA TYR A 43 -16.31 -8.03 5.14
C TYR A 43 -16.05 -6.53 4.96
N LEU A 44 -16.90 -5.83 4.21
CA LEU A 44 -16.78 -4.38 4.00
C LEU A 44 -16.98 -3.61 5.31
N GLU A 45 -17.91 -4.04 6.13
CA GLU A 45 -18.20 -3.43 7.43
C GLU A 45 -17.12 -3.71 8.48
N ALA A 46 -16.39 -4.83 8.37
CA ALA A 46 -15.37 -5.23 9.31
C ALA A 46 -14.14 -4.30 9.33
N GLY A 47 -13.75 -3.77 8.17
CA GLY A 47 -12.59 -2.88 8.06
C GLY A 47 -12.90 -1.44 8.47
N GLU A 48 -11.87 -0.70 8.86
CA GLU A 48 -11.98 0.74 9.14
C GLU A 48 -11.96 1.58 7.86
N CYS A 49 -11.35 1.05 6.79
CA CYS A 49 -11.27 1.67 5.46
C CYS A 49 -11.41 0.59 4.39
N ILE A 50 -11.99 0.96 3.24
CA ILE A 50 -12.10 0.08 2.07
C ILE A 50 -11.15 0.60 1.00
N GLU A 51 -10.26 -0.25 0.50
CA GLU A 51 -9.34 0.10 -0.59
C GLU A 51 -9.74 -0.57 -1.89
N ILE A 52 -10.06 0.22 -2.91
CA ILE A 52 -10.21 -0.26 -4.30
C ILE A 52 -8.80 -0.38 -4.89
N LYS A 53 -8.39 -1.60 -5.23
CA LYS A 53 -7.07 -1.84 -5.84
C LYS A 53 -7.20 -1.89 -7.36
N ILE A 54 -6.75 -0.83 -8.02
CA ILE A 54 -6.62 -0.79 -9.49
C ILE A 54 -5.30 -1.46 -9.92
N GLY A 55 -4.23 -1.26 -9.15
CA GLY A 55 -2.92 -1.83 -9.44
C GLY A 55 -1.97 -1.81 -8.25
N GLN A 56 -0.74 -2.26 -8.50
CA GLN A 56 0.34 -2.23 -7.52
C GLN A 56 1.71 -2.04 -8.21
N GLY A 57 2.63 -1.39 -7.51
CA GLY A 57 3.94 -0.99 -8.05
C GLY A 57 4.85 -2.16 -8.45
N ALA A 58 4.69 -3.33 -7.83
CA ALA A 58 5.49 -4.50 -8.18
C ALA A 58 5.15 -5.11 -9.54
N LYS A 59 3.92 -4.94 -10.02
CA LYS A 59 3.45 -5.49 -11.30
C LYS A 59 2.35 -4.63 -11.92
N PRO A 60 2.68 -3.42 -12.39
CA PRO A 60 1.72 -2.56 -13.05
C PRO A 60 1.08 -3.25 -14.26
N GLY A 61 -0.24 -3.13 -14.42
CA GLY A 61 -0.97 -3.68 -15.54
C GLY A 61 -1.14 -5.21 -15.54
N ILE A 62 -0.78 -5.89 -14.45
CA ILE A 62 -0.93 -7.34 -14.29
C ILE A 62 -1.89 -7.63 -13.14
N GLY A 63 -2.88 -8.49 -13.39
CA GLY A 63 -3.79 -8.99 -12.37
C GLY A 63 -3.15 -9.96 -11.38
N GLY A 64 -3.96 -10.44 -10.45
CA GLY A 64 -3.56 -11.45 -9.46
C GLY A 64 -3.74 -12.88 -10.00
N HIS A 65 -2.87 -13.77 -9.59
CA HIS A 65 -3.02 -15.20 -9.79
C HIS A 65 -2.58 -15.94 -8.53
N LEU A 66 -3.50 -16.70 -7.94
CA LEU A 66 -3.19 -17.67 -6.91
C LEU A 66 -3.52 -19.06 -7.44
N PRO A 67 -2.50 -19.92 -7.66
CA PRO A 67 -2.70 -21.27 -8.20
C PRO A 67 -3.63 -22.11 -7.32
N GLY A 68 -4.45 -22.96 -7.94
CA GLY A 68 -5.41 -23.81 -7.28
C GLY A 68 -4.79 -24.74 -6.21
N ALA A 69 -3.55 -25.16 -6.42
CA ALA A 69 -2.81 -25.94 -5.41
C ALA A 69 -2.62 -25.22 -4.06
N LYS A 70 -2.77 -23.89 -4.03
CA LYS A 70 -2.75 -23.07 -2.80
C LYS A 70 -4.14 -22.79 -2.25
N ILE A 71 -5.20 -23.07 -3.01
CA ILE A 71 -6.58 -22.85 -2.61
C ILE A 71 -7.05 -24.09 -1.83
N VAL A 72 -6.75 -24.12 -0.55
CA VAL A 72 -7.09 -25.22 0.35
C VAL A 72 -7.82 -24.66 1.56
N GLY A 73 -8.64 -25.49 2.22
CA GLY A 73 -9.28 -25.21 3.51
C GLY A 73 -9.78 -23.76 3.67
N ASP A 74 -9.16 -23.03 4.58
CA ASP A 74 -9.56 -21.66 4.94
C ASP A 74 -9.38 -20.62 3.82
N ILE A 75 -8.42 -20.82 2.90
CA ILE A 75 -8.25 -19.93 1.76
C ILE A 75 -9.45 -20.04 0.82
N SER A 76 -9.95 -21.25 0.56
CA SER A 76 -11.16 -21.48 -0.24
C SER A 76 -12.38 -20.78 0.41
N LYS A 77 -12.55 -20.97 1.71
CA LYS A 77 -13.62 -20.33 2.50
C LYS A 77 -13.55 -18.81 2.41
N THR A 78 -12.37 -18.24 2.75
CA THR A 78 -12.16 -16.79 2.83
C THR A 78 -12.32 -16.10 1.46
N ARG A 79 -11.88 -16.76 0.39
CA ARG A 79 -11.99 -16.24 -0.99
C ARG A 79 -13.33 -16.52 -1.66
N MET A 80 -14.16 -17.40 -1.06
CA MET A 80 -15.45 -17.86 -1.61
C MET A 80 -15.30 -18.49 -2.99
N ILE A 81 -14.30 -19.35 -3.16
CA ILE A 81 -14.03 -20.11 -4.39
C ILE A 81 -13.79 -21.59 -4.07
N PRO A 82 -14.09 -22.52 -5.01
CA PRO A 82 -13.89 -23.94 -4.77
C PRO A 82 -12.43 -24.32 -4.50
N VAL A 83 -12.23 -25.32 -3.64
CA VAL A 83 -10.90 -25.91 -3.40
C VAL A 83 -10.30 -26.40 -4.72
N GLY A 84 -9.01 -26.12 -4.93
CA GLY A 84 -8.28 -26.55 -6.12
C GLY A 84 -8.49 -25.69 -7.37
N SER A 85 -9.39 -24.71 -7.33
CA SER A 85 -9.60 -23.77 -8.45
C SER A 85 -8.62 -22.64 -8.42
N ASP A 86 -8.07 -22.24 -9.58
CA ASP A 86 -7.24 -21.05 -9.70
C ASP A 86 -8.03 -19.77 -9.39
N ALA A 87 -7.48 -18.90 -8.56
CA ALA A 87 -8.01 -17.57 -8.31
C ALA A 87 -7.30 -16.57 -9.22
N ILE A 88 -7.96 -16.14 -10.28
CA ILE A 88 -7.44 -15.19 -11.26
C ILE A 88 -8.18 -13.87 -11.13
N SER A 89 -7.44 -12.79 -10.79
CA SER A 89 -7.95 -11.44 -10.85
C SER A 89 -7.58 -10.84 -12.21
N PRO A 90 -8.54 -10.35 -13.02
CA PRO A 90 -8.21 -9.68 -14.28
C PRO A 90 -7.36 -8.43 -14.06
N ALA A 91 -6.59 -8.02 -15.06
CA ALA A 91 -5.77 -6.81 -14.97
C ALA A 91 -6.62 -5.56 -14.74
N PRO A 92 -7.66 -5.26 -15.55
CA PRO A 92 -8.61 -4.18 -15.27
C PRO A 92 -9.78 -4.68 -14.42
N HIS A 93 -10.42 -3.78 -13.69
CA HIS A 93 -11.77 -4.01 -13.20
C HIS A 93 -12.73 -4.03 -14.39
N HIS A 94 -13.60 -5.03 -14.51
CA HIS A 94 -14.53 -5.16 -15.62
C HIS A 94 -15.65 -4.13 -15.61
N ASP A 95 -15.83 -3.44 -14.50
CA ASP A 95 -16.84 -2.42 -14.27
C ASP A 95 -16.26 -1.00 -14.15
N ILE A 96 -14.96 -0.80 -14.46
CA ILE A 96 -14.30 0.52 -14.38
C ILE A 96 -13.51 0.77 -15.67
N TYR A 97 -14.05 1.63 -16.53
CA TYR A 97 -13.43 2.07 -17.79
C TYR A 97 -13.29 3.60 -17.89
N SER A 98 -13.82 4.32 -16.88
CA SER A 98 -13.76 5.77 -16.80
C SER A 98 -13.71 6.25 -15.35
N ILE A 99 -13.51 7.57 -15.14
CA ILE A 99 -13.59 8.20 -13.82
C ILE A 99 -15.02 8.09 -13.27
N GLU A 100 -16.02 8.16 -14.13
CA GLU A 100 -17.43 8.04 -13.80
C GLU A 100 -17.75 6.64 -13.28
N ASP A 101 -17.21 5.60 -13.91
CA ASP A 101 -17.37 4.21 -13.44
C ASP A 101 -16.70 4.02 -12.07
N LEU A 102 -15.50 4.59 -11.88
CA LEU A 102 -14.85 4.57 -10.58
C LEU A 102 -15.71 5.27 -9.51
N ARG A 103 -16.32 6.42 -9.86
CA ARG A 103 -17.24 7.13 -8.98
C ARG A 103 -18.44 6.28 -8.60
N GLN A 104 -18.99 5.50 -9.54
CA GLN A 104 -20.11 4.57 -9.26
C GLN A 104 -19.68 3.52 -8.21
N LEU A 105 -18.48 2.93 -8.35
CA LEU A 105 -18.01 1.97 -7.37
C LEU A 105 -17.73 2.61 -6.00
N VAL A 106 -17.10 3.79 -5.97
CA VAL A 106 -16.89 4.56 -4.73
C VAL A 106 -18.21 4.83 -4.03
N PHE A 107 -19.20 5.31 -4.78
CA PHE A 107 -20.55 5.57 -4.26
C PHE A 107 -21.21 4.30 -3.71
N SER A 108 -21.17 3.19 -4.46
CA SER A 108 -21.77 1.92 -4.05
C SER A 108 -21.15 1.37 -2.76
N LEU A 109 -19.82 1.52 -2.59
CA LEU A 109 -19.13 1.08 -1.35
C LEU A 109 -19.47 2.00 -0.17
N LYS A 110 -19.62 3.30 -0.39
CA LYS A 110 -20.11 4.25 0.64
C LYS A 110 -21.54 3.91 1.06
N GLU A 111 -22.43 3.66 0.11
CA GLU A 111 -23.82 3.24 0.39
C GLU A 111 -23.85 1.91 1.17
N ALA A 112 -23.09 0.90 0.74
CA ALA A 112 -23.06 -0.41 1.38
C ALA A 112 -22.63 -0.34 2.86
N THR A 113 -21.88 0.68 3.24
CA THR A 113 -21.38 0.91 4.63
C THR A 113 -22.07 2.07 5.33
N GLY A 114 -23.16 2.60 4.76
CA GLY A 114 -23.89 3.73 5.31
C GLY A 114 -23.02 4.97 5.50
N TYR A 115 -22.06 5.22 4.58
CA TYR A 115 -21.10 6.34 4.61
C TYR A 115 -20.19 6.39 5.86
N LYS A 116 -20.03 5.27 6.56
CA LYS A 116 -19.21 5.20 7.77
C LYS A 116 -17.75 4.91 7.51
N LYS A 117 -17.41 4.44 6.30
CA LYS A 117 -16.04 4.00 5.95
C LYS A 117 -15.47 4.89 4.85
N PRO A 118 -14.24 5.42 5.03
CA PRO A 118 -13.54 6.09 3.95
C PRO A 118 -13.18 5.08 2.85
N ILE A 119 -13.17 5.57 1.62
CA ILE A 119 -12.82 4.79 0.43
C ILE A 119 -11.45 5.24 -0.07
N ALA A 120 -10.50 4.32 -0.11
CA ALA A 120 -9.20 4.49 -0.71
C ALA A 120 -9.18 3.93 -2.13
N VAL A 121 -8.39 4.53 -3.03
CA VAL A 121 -8.12 3.99 -4.36
C VAL A 121 -6.62 3.86 -4.56
N LYS A 122 -6.16 2.64 -4.81
CA LYS A 122 -4.75 2.31 -4.98
C LYS A 122 -4.39 2.09 -6.43
N VAL A 123 -3.36 2.80 -6.89
CA VAL A 123 -2.81 2.71 -8.25
C VAL A 123 -1.29 2.49 -8.22
N ALA A 124 -0.77 1.88 -9.28
CA ALA A 124 0.68 1.82 -9.50
C ALA A 124 1.21 3.19 -9.94
N ALA A 125 2.41 3.52 -9.49
CA ALA A 125 3.15 4.68 -9.99
C ALA A 125 3.69 4.38 -11.39
N VAL A 126 3.00 4.88 -12.39
CA VAL A 126 3.34 4.75 -13.84
C VAL A 126 3.18 6.10 -14.54
N HIS A 127 3.41 6.16 -15.84
CA HIS A 127 3.16 7.37 -16.63
C HIS A 127 1.73 7.91 -16.38
N ASN A 128 1.57 9.22 -16.44
CA ASN A 128 0.30 9.91 -16.19
C ASN A 128 -0.31 9.74 -14.78
N VAL A 129 0.43 9.19 -13.80
CA VAL A 129 -0.09 8.96 -12.44
C VAL A 129 -0.69 10.24 -11.82
N ALA A 130 -0.16 11.41 -12.14
CA ALA A 130 -0.68 12.68 -11.63
C ALA A 130 -2.10 12.99 -12.17
N ALA A 131 -2.35 12.74 -13.46
CA ALA A 131 -3.69 12.88 -14.04
C ALA A 131 -4.67 11.82 -13.51
N VAL A 132 -4.19 10.58 -13.34
CA VAL A 132 -4.97 9.49 -12.74
C VAL A 132 -5.37 9.85 -11.31
N ALA A 133 -4.45 10.37 -10.50
CA ALA A 133 -4.72 10.79 -9.13
C ALA A 133 -5.74 11.94 -9.06
N SER A 134 -5.68 12.91 -9.99
CA SER A 134 -6.70 13.94 -10.12
C SER A 134 -8.09 13.35 -10.40
N GLY A 135 -8.17 12.39 -11.32
CA GLY A 135 -9.41 11.66 -11.61
C GLY A 135 -9.94 10.91 -10.38
N ILE A 136 -9.07 10.24 -9.62
CA ILE A 136 -9.44 9.55 -8.38
C ILE A 136 -10.01 10.54 -7.35
N ALA A 137 -9.36 11.68 -7.13
CA ALA A 137 -9.88 12.71 -6.23
C ALA A 137 -11.29 13.17 -6.64
N ARG A 138 -11.52 13.34 -7.94
CA ARG A 138 -12.82 13.77 -8.51
C ARG A 138 -13.88 12.66 -8.50
N SER A 139 -13.49 11.39 -8.37
CA SER A 139 -14.44 10.29 -8.20
C SER A 139 -15.09 10.25 -6.81
N GLY A 140 -14.65 11.08 -5.88
CA GLY A 140 -15.16 11.11 -4.51
C GLY A 140 -14.49 10.12 -3.56
N ALA A 141 -13.33 9.57 -3.94
CA ALA A 141 -12.47 8.82 -3.03
C ALA A 141 -11.91 9.75 -1.94
N ASP A 142 -11.74 9.20 -0.75
CA ASP A 142 -11.23 9.94 0.42
C ASP A 142 -9.71 9.83 0.53
N ILE A 143 -9.13 8.75 -0.01
CA ILE A 143 -7.70 8.44 0.07
C ILE A 143 -7.19 7.99 -1.30
N ILE A 144 -6.05 8.52 -1.70
CA ILE A 144 -5.30 8.06 -2.88
C ILE A 144 -4.07 7.31 -2.40
N VAL A 145 -3.88 6.08 -2.88
CA VAL A 145 -2.70 5.28 -2.56
C VAL A 145 -1.86 5.09 -3.82
N ILE A 146 -0.62 5.58 -3.81
CA ILE A 146 0.32 5.43 -4.91
C ILE A 146 1.37 4.40 -4.52
N ASP A 147 1.50 3.35 -5.32
CA ASP A 147 2.45 2.27 -5.08
C ASP A 147 3.58 2.32 -6.11
N GLY A 148 4.78 2.64 -5.65
CA GLY A 148 5.94 2.97 -6.48
C GLY A 148 6.69 1.75 -7.00
N PHE A 149 7.62 2.05 -7.90
CA PHE A 149 8.60 1.17 -8.50
C PHE A 149 9.33 0.32 -7.45
N ARG A 150 9.63 -0.93 -7.82
CA ARG A 150 10.25 -1.94 -6.95
C ARG A 150 9.45 -2.26 -5.68
N GLY A 151 8.13 -2.14 -5.76
CA GLY A 151 7.25 -2.64 -4.72
C GLY A 151 7.50 -4.13 -4.44
N GLY A 152 7.19 -4.58 -3.23
CA GLY A 152 7.56 -5.90 -2.74
C GLY A 152 6.49 -6.98 -2.99
N THR A 153 6.71 -7.85 -3.97
CA THR A 153 6.07 -9.17 -4.02
C THR A 153 6.94 -10.18 -4.76
N GLY A 154 7.07 -11.40 -4.20
CA GLY A 154 7.78 -12.48 -4.86
C GLY A 154 7.05 -13.02 -6.10
N ALA A 155 5.75 -12.76 -6.23
CA ALA A 155 4.94 -13.19 -7.37
C ALA A 155 5.10 -12.31 -8.62
N ALA A 156 5.72 -11.12 -8.51
CA ALA A 156 5.92 -10.25 -9.66
C ALA A 156 7.06 -10.76 -10.55
N PRO A 157 6.86 -10.83 -11.88
CA PRO A 157 7.95 -11.09 -12.81
C PRO A 157 9.04 -10.04 -12.65
N THR A 158 10.29 -10.48 -12.52
CA THR A 158 11.44 -9.59 -12.25
C THR A 158 11.55 -8.45 -13.26
N ARG A 159 11.37 -8.75 -14.56
CA ARG A 159 11.42 -7.75 -15.63
C ARG A 159 10.35 -6.66 -15.52
N ILE A 160 9.17 -6.99 -15.02
CA ILE A 160 8.09 -6.00 -14.78
C ILE A 160 8.41 -5.17 -13.55
N ARG A 161 8.69 -5.83 -12.42
CA ARG A 161 9.00 -5.18 -11.15
C ARG A 161 10.16 -4.19 -11.25
N ASP A 162 11.18 -4.54 -12.00
CA ASP A 162 12.43 -3.78 -12.05
C ASP A 162 12.48 -2.73 -13.18
N ASN A 163 11.46 -2.67 -14.07
CA ASN A 163 11.55 -1.81 -15.26
C ASN A 163 10.28 -1.05 -15.64
N VAL A 164 9.11 -1.32 -15.06
CA VAL A 164 7.85 -0.74 -15.57
C VAL A 164 7.36 0.44 -14.75
N GLY A 165 7.51 0.44 -13.45
CA GLY A 165 7.08 1.55 -12.60
C GLY A 165 8.04 2.74 -12.61
N ILE A 166 7.64 3.81 -11.94
CA ILE A 166 8.50 4.97 -11.66
C ILE A 166 8.78 5.07 -10.16
N PRO A 167 9.92 5.67 -9.74
CA PRO A 167 10.25 5.88 -8.33
C PRO A 167 9.15 6.64 -7.61
N ILE A 168 8.87 6.22 -6.38
CA ILE A 168 7.75 6.79 -5.60
C ILE A 168 7.95 8.26 -5.32
N GLU A 169 9.17 8.74 -5.13
CA GLU A 169 9.48 10.12 -4.84
C GLU A 169 9.05 11.05 -5.99
N LEU A 170 9.36 10.66 -7.24
CA LEU A 170 8.97 11.42 -8.43
C LEU A 170 7.45 11.36 -8.66
N ALA A 171 6.84 10.18 -8.47
CA ALA A 171 5.40 10.01 -8.59
C ALA A 171 4.65 10.86 -7.57
N LEU A 172 5.06 10.78 -6.29
CA LEU A 172 4.47 11.55 -5.19
C LEU A 172 4.56 13.05 -5.44
N ALA A 173 5.76 13.54 -5.77
CA ALA A 173 5.98 14.97 -6.01
C ALA A 173 5.10 15.50 -7.16
N SER A 174 4.99 14.73 -8.25
CA SER A 174 4.14 15.07 -9.40
C SER A 174 2.65 15.07 -9.04
N VAL A 175 2.19 14.09 -8.25
CA VAL A 175 0.79 13.99 -7.81
C VAL A 175 0.45 15.11 -6.83
N ASP A 176 1.27 15.32 -5.80
CA ASP A 176 1.04 16.38 -4.81
C ASP A 176 0.97 17.76 -5.49
N LYS A 177 1.90 18.03 -6.42
CA LYS A 177 1.88 19.25 -7.21
C LYS A 177 0.60 19.38 -8.03
N ARG A 178 0.21 18.35 -8.78
CA ARG A 178 -1.00 18.36 -9.61
C ARG A 178 -2.25 18.64 -8.78
N LEU A 179 -2.42 17.95 -7.65
CA LEU A 179 -3.57 18.15 -6.77
C LEU A 179 -3.60 19.55 -6.14
N ARG A 180 -2.44 20.15 -5.87
CA ARG A 180 -2.32 21.55 -5.40
C ARG A 180 -2.64 22.54 -6.50
N ASP A 181 -2.10 22.37 -7.71
CA ASP A 181 -2.37 23.21 -8.86
C ASP A 181 -3.87 23.25 -9.21
N GLU A 182 -4.58 22.15 -9.00
CA GLU A 182 -6.04 22.04 -9.19
C GLU A 182 -6.88 22.47 -7.97
N GLY A 183 -6.25 22.84 -6.85
CA GLY A 183 -6.94 23.25 -5.62
C GLY A 183 -7.68 22.14 -4.88
N ILE A 184 -7.40 20.86 -5.18
CA ILE A 184 -8.09 19.70 -4.62
C ILE A 184 -7.24 18.85 -3.67
N ARG A 185 -5.99 19.25 -3.41
CA ARG A 185 -5.09 18.48 -2.52
C ARG A 185 -5.66 18.29 -1.11
N GLY A 186 -6.40 19.27 -0.61
CA GLY A 186 -7.05 19.23 0.71
C GLY A 186 -8.26 18.29 0.82
N ASN A 187 -8.78 17.81 -0.31
CA ASN A 187 -9.98 16.96 -0.33
C ASN A 187 -9.66 15.47 -0.11
N VAL A 188 -8.38 15.08 -0.20
CA VAL A 188 -7.95 13.68 -0.13
C VAL A 188 -6.70 13.52 0.73
N SER A 189 -6.59 12.37 1.38
CA SER A 189 -5.33 11.92 1.96
C SER A 189 -4.49 11.22 0.90
N LEU A 190 -3.18 11.47 0.90
CA LEU A 190 -2.24 10.89 -0.05
C LEU A 190 -1.31 9.90 0.67
N VAL A 191 -1.48 8.62 0.38
CA VAL A 191 -0.69 7.54 0.96
C VAL A 191 0.26 6.98 -0.09
N VAL A 192 1.48 6.67 0.29
CA VAL A 192 2.48 6.15 -0.65
C VAL A 192 3.10 4.86 -0.16
N GLY A 193 3.45 4.00 -1.09
CA GLY A 193 4.18 2.75 -0.85
C GLY A 193 5.18 2.49 -1.97
N GLY A 194 5.91 1.40 -1.82
CA GLY A 194 6.96 1.01 -2.78
C GLY A 194 8.32 1.59 -2.43
N SER A 195 9.24 0.69 -2.08
CA SER A 195 10.62 1.02 -1.71
C SER A 195 10.80 1.85 -0.43
N ILE A 196 9.82 1.92 0.46
CA ILE A 196 9.98 2.49 1.81
C ILE A 196 10.71 1.45 2.67
N ARG A 197 11.96 1.72 3.03
CA ARG A 197 12.89 0.75 3.62
C ARG A 197 13.33 1.10 5.03
N ASN A 198 13.28 2.37 5.39
CA ASN A 198 13.73 2.91 6.66
C ASN A 198 12.97 4.19 7.03
N SER A 199 13.23 4.70 8.22
CA SER A 199 12.65 5.92 8.78
C SER A 199 12.90 7.17 7.93
N ALA A 200 14.10 7.28 7.31
CA ALA A 200 14.44 8.41 6.46
C ALA A 200 13.61 8.44 5.16
N ASP A 201 13.28 7.27 4.59
CA ASP A 201 12.37 7.20 3.44
C ASP A 201 10.97 7.71 3.83
N VAL A 202 10.50 7.43 5.04
CA VAL A 202 9.23 7.97 5.57
C VAL A 202 9.29 9.49 5.70
N VAL A 203 10.34 10.03 6.32
CA VAL A 203 10.52 11.50 6.49
C VAL A 203 10.54 12.20 5.13
N LYS A 204 11.28 11.66 4.15
CA LYS A 204 11.31 12.20 2.78
C LYS A 204 9.93 12.17 2.12
N ALA A 205 9.20 11.06 2.24
CA ALA A 205 7.86 10.94 1.68
C ALA A 205 6.89 11.97 2.27
N ILE A 206 6.89 12.14 3.60
CA ILE A 206 6.07 13.16 4.27
C ILE A 206 6.47 14.58 3.80
N ALA A 207 7.77 14.87 3.75
CA ALA A 207 8.27 16.16 3.27
C ALA A 207 7.91 16.44 1.80
N LEU A 208 7.81 15.40 0.97
CA LEU A 208 7.37 15.51 -0.44
C LEU A 208 5.84 15.65 -0.58
N GLY A 209 5.07 15.44 0.49
CA GLY A 209 3.63 15.69 0.52
C GLY A 209 2.75 14.50 0.85
N ALA A 210 3.29 13.34 1.23
CA ALA A 210 2.48 12.22 1.70
C ALA A 210 1.85 12.51 3.08
N ASP A 211 0.67 11.96 3.32
CA ASP A 211 0.01 11.94 4.63
C ASP A 211 0.41 10.70 5.42
N ALA A 212 0.68 9.58 4.74
CA ALA A 212 1.12 8.33 5.36
C ALA A 212 1.91 7.46 4.37
N CYS A 213 2.57 6.41 4.91
CA CYS A 213 3.36 5.47 4.14
C CYS A 213 2.90 4.03 4.37
N TYR A 214 2.78 3.25 3.30
CA TYR A 214 2.71 1.80 3.36
C TYR A 214 4.11 1.21 3.40
N ILE A 215 4.34 0.33 4.36
CA ILE A 215 5.54 -0.51 4.43
C ILE A 215 5.15 -1.97 4.21
N ALA A 216 5.93 -2.69 3.44
CA ALA A 216 5.68 -4.10 3.15
C ALA A 216 6.94 -4.95 3.39
N THR A 217 7.93 -4.86 2.52
CA THR A 217 9.14 -5.68 2.59
C THR A 217 9.93 -5.46 3.88
N ALA A 218 10.05 -4.21 4.36
CA ALA A 218 10.72 -3.91 5.62
C ALA A 218 10.04 -4.62 6.81
N ALA A 219 8.70 -4.61 6.85
CA ALA A 219 7.93 -5.33 7.85
C ALA A 219 8.13 -6.85 7.77
N LEU A 220 8.14 -7.42 6.55
CA LEU A 220 8.43 -8.85 6.36
C LEU A 220 9.84 -9.21 6.82
N MET A 221 10.83 -8.37 6.52
CA MET A 221 12.22 -8.58 6.96
C MET A 221 12.35 -8.54 8.49
N ALA A 222 11.68 -7.63 9.16
CA ALA A 222 11.63 -7.59 10.61
C ALA A 222 11.08 -8.89 11.20
N MET A 223 10.09 -9.50 10.56
CA MET A 223 9.53 -10.80 10.99
C MET A 223 10.39 -12.00 10.62
N GLY A 224 11.49 -11.83 9.87
CA GLY A 224 12.44 -12.89 9.51
C GLY A 224 12.49 -13.27 8.04
N CYS A 225 11.88 -12.50 7.13
CA CYS A 225 11.96 -12.73 5.69
C CYS A 225 13.39 -12.43 5.16
N HIS A 226 13.96 -13.34 4.39
CA HIS A 226 15.30 -13.20 3.79
C HIS A 226 15.27 -12.80 2.31
N LEU A 227 14.14 -12.33 1.80
CA LEU A 227 13.98 -11.86 0.41
C LEU A 227 14.36 -12.89 -0.66
N CYS A 228 14.17 -14.19 -0.39
CA CYS A 228 14.43 -15.25 -1.38
C CYS A 228 13.50 -15.19 -2.60
N ARG A 229 12.41 -14.42 -2.53
CA ARG A 229 11.44 -14.18 -3.63
C ARG A 229 10.75 -15.45 -4.16
N SER A 230 10.71 -16.52 -3.36
CA SER A 230 10.06 -17.81 -3.69
C SER A 230 8.63 -17.90 -3.13
N CYS A 231 8.01 -16.78 -2.75
CA CYS A 231 6.68 -16.73 -2.15
C CYS A 231 5.59 -17.34 -3.05
N HIS A 232 5.73 -17.20 -4.36
CA HIS A 232 4.81 -17.75 -5.36
C HIS A 232 4.76 -19.28 -5.38
N LEU A 233 5.83 -19.95 -4.92
CA LEU A 233 5.89 -21.41 -4.88
C LEU A 233 5.12 -22.03 -3.71
N GLY A 234 4.69 -21.22 -2.71
CA GLY A 234 4.02 -21.72 -1.51
C GLY A 234 4.90 -22.51 -0.55
N LYS A 235 6.20 -22.53 -0.76
CA LYS A 235 7.20 -23.25 0.04
C LYS A 235 8.14 -22.29 0.77
N CYS A 236 7.58 -21.28 1.43
CA CYS A 236 8.38 -20.30 2.17
C CYS A 236 9.08 -20.96 3.36
N ASN A 237 10.39 -21.02 3.34
CA ASN A 237 11.19 -21.60 4.43
C ASN A 237 11.06 -20.85 5.77
N TRP A 238 10.54 -19.63 5.76
CA TRP A 238 10.41 -18.78 6.94
C TRP A 238 9.00 -18.79 7.54
N GLY A 239 8.11 -19.65 7.01
CA GLY A 239 6.74 -19.80 7.52
C GLY A 239 5.78 -18.65 7.18
N ILE A 240 6.20 -17.64 6.40
CA ILE A 240 5.40 -16.43 6.14
C ILE A 240 4.40 -16.66 5.00
N ALA A 241 4.85 -17.20 3.86
CA ALA A 241 4.05 -17.34 2.64
C ALA A 241 3.91 -18.81 2.24
N THR A 242 3.34 -19.62 3.10
CA THR A 242 3.18 -21.07 2.92
C THR A 242 1.95 -21.56 3.66
N GLN A 243 1.38 -22.67 3.17
CA GLN A 243 0.32 -23.46 3.85
C GLN A 243 0.85 -24.86 4.25
N VAL A 244 2.12 -25.15 4.02
CA VAL A 244 2.74 -26.44 4.43
C VAL A 244 2.89 -26.44 5.96
N PRO A 245 2.23 -27.38 6.69
CA PRO A 245 2.16 -27.33 8.15
C PRO A 245 3.53 -27.27 8.85
N GLU A 246 4.51 -27.99 8.32
CA GLU A 246 5.88 -28.02 8.88
C GLU A 246 6.64 -26.71 8.67
N LEU A 247 6.29 -25.95 7.63
CA LEU A 247 6.88 -24.64 7.37
C LEU A 247 6.16 -23.53 8.14
N VAL A 248 4.84 -23.61 8.27
CA VAL A 248 4.05 -22.63 9.05
C VAL A 248 4.54 -22.53 10.49
N LYS A 249 4.89 -23.65 11.11
CA LYS A 249 5.41 -23.73 12.49
C LYS A 249 6.70 -22.92 12.72
N ARG A 250 7.41 -22.53 11.66
CA ARG A 250 8.69 -21.79 11.76
C ARG A 250 8.54 -20.33 12.12
N LEU A 251 7.35 -19.76 11.98
CA LEU A 251 7.03 -18.39 12.39
C LEU A 251 6.03 -18.44 13.54
N ASP A 252 6.50 -18.09 14.73
CA ASP A 252 5.61 -17.82 15.86
C ASP A 252 4.99 -16.42 15.72
N PRO A 253 3.64 -16.30 15.69
CA PRO A 253 2.94 -15.02 15.52
C PRO A 253 3.25 -13.98 16.60
N GLU A 254 3.50 -14.38 17.84
CA GLU A 254 3.86 -13.44 18.91
C GLU A 254 5.27 -12.87 18.72
N THR A 255 6.22 -13.73 18.38
CA THR A 255 7.58 -13.31 18.04
C THR A 255 7.57 -12.37 16.83
N GLY A 256 6.82 -12.70 15.78
CA GLY A 256 6.64 -11.83 14.61
C GLY A 256 6.02 -10.49 14.96
N CYS A 257 5.00 -10.48 15.80
CA CYS A 257 4.36 -9.28 16.30
C CYS A 257 5.35 -8.38 17.05
N ASN A 258 6.11 -8.93 18.00
CA ASN A 258 7.05 -8.17 18.81
C ASN A 258 8.19 -7.57 17.95
N ARG A 259 8.71 -8.32 16.99
CA ARG A 259 9.73 -7.83 16.04
C ARG A 259 9.21 -6.66 15.21
N LEU A 260 7.98 -6.73 14.73
CA LEU A 260 7.37 -5.63 13.96
C LEU A 260 7.09 -4.41 14.84
N VAL A 261 6.63 -4.61 16.07
CA VAL A 261 6.48 -3.51 17.06
C VAL A 261 7.81 -2.82 17.29
N ASN A 262 8.88 -3.58 17.51
CA ASN A 262 10.22 -3.03 17.72
C ASN A 262 10.71 -2.21 16.52
N LEU A 263 10.51 -2.70 15.29
CA LEU A 263 10.87 -1.96 14.07
C LEU A 263 10.17 -0.61 14.01
N VAL A 264 8.84 -0.60 14.15
CA VAL A 264 8.06 0.64 14.01
C VAL A 264 8.35 1.61 15.14
N THR A 265 8.57 1.11 16.35
CA THR A 265 8.96 1.94 17.50
C THR A 265 10.33 2.59 17.29
N ALA A 266 11.32 1.82 16.79
CA ALA A 266 12.63 2.35 16.44
C ALA A 266 12.53 3.42 15.35
N TRP A 267 11.78 3.17 14.28
CA TRP A 267 11.56 4.17 13.23
C TRP A 267 10.86 5.44 13.75
N THR A 268 9.92 5.29 14.67
CA THR A 268 9.25 6.45 15.30
C THR A 268 10.24 7.30 16.09
N HIS A 269 11.18 6.67 16.77
CA HIS A 269 12.24 7.37 17.49
C HIS A 269 13.20 8.10 16.54
N GLU A 270 13.70 7.42 15.53
CA GLU A 270 14.57 7.97 14.48
C GLU A 270 13.90 9.15 13.71
N ILE A 271 12.59 9.04 13.42
CA ILE A 271 11.82 10.13 12.78
C ILE A 271 11.81 11.37 13.68
N LYS A 272 11.58 11.19 14.99
CA LYS A 272 11.60 12.31 15.94
C LYS A 272 12.99 12.96 16.04
N GLU A 273 14.06 12.17 16.01
CA GLU A 273 15.43 12.68 16.01
C GLU A 273 15.71 13.50 14.74
N MET A 274 15.36 12.97 13.57
CA MET A 274 15.52 13.70 12.30
C MET A 274 14.72 15.01 12.28
N MET A 275 13.46 14.97 12.75
CA MET A 275 12.64 16.17 12.87
C MET A 275 13.24 17.20 13.85
N GLY A 276 13.74 16.73 14.99
CA GLY A 276 14.45 17.57 15.96
C GLY A 276 15.68 18.24 15.34
N GLY A 277 16.48 17.48 14.58
CA GLY A 277 17.63 18.03 13.83
C GLY A 277 17.24 19.07 12.78
N MET A 278 16.03 19.01 12.25
CA MET A 278 15.48 20.01 11.31
C MET A 278 14.78 21.18 12.02
N GLY A 279 14.66 21.16 13.35
CA GLY A 279 13.90 22.15 14.10
C GLY A 279 12.37 22.04 13.93
N ILE A 280 11.86 20.85 13.55
CA ILE A 280 10.44 20.60 13.33
C ILE A 280 9.89 19.76 14.49
N ASN A 281 8.78 20.18 15.09
CA ASN A 281 8.18 19.56 16.26
C ASN A 281 6.84 18.87 15.98
N SER A 282 6.32 18.92 14.76
CA SER A 282 5.08 18.22 14.38
C SER A 282 5.17 17.66 12.95
N ILE A 283 4.51 16.54 12.70
CA ILE A 283 4.42 15.91 11.37
C ILE A 283 3.70 16.85 10.38
N GLU A 284 2.73 17.60 10.84
CA GLU A 284 2.00 18.58 10.01
C GLU A 284 2.92 19.67 9.47
N ALA A 285 3.90 20.11 10.25
CA ALA A 285 4.90 21.10 9.82
C ALA A 285 5.94 20.50 8.84
N LEU A 286 6.14 19.19 8.86
CA LEU A 286 6.98 18.48 7.90
C LEU A 286 6.23 18.20 6.59
N LYS A 287 4.91 17.98 6.63
CA LYS A 287 4.12 17.56 5.48
C LYS A 287 4.17 18.59 4.33
N GLY A 288 4.74 18.17 3.20
CA GLY A 288 4.93 19.03 2.02
C GLY A 288 6.01 20.12 2.18
N ASN A 289 6.77 20.09 3.27
CA ASN A 289 7.84 21.04 3.55
C ASN A 289 9.13 20.61 2.82
N ARG A 290 9.17 20.87 1.52
CA ARG A 290 10.30 20.52 0.64
C ARG A 290 11.54 21.36 0.90
N LEU A 291 11.43 22.47 1.65
CA LEU A 291 12.58 23.32 2.04
C LEU A 291 13.60 22.55 2.88
N MET A 292 13.17 21.50 3.57
CA MET A 292 14.06 20.63 4.36
C MET A 292 14.84 19.62 3.51
N LEU A 293 14.51 19.47 2.23
CA LEU A 293 15.13 18.50 1.35
C LEU A 293 16.17 19.14 0.44
N ARG A 294 17.23 18.38 0.14
CA ARG A 294 18.27 18.75 -0.81
C ARG A 294 18.58 17.59 -1.73
N GLY A 295 18.75 17.86 -3.01
CA GLY A 295 19.12 16.86 -4.00
C GLY A 295 20.64 16.72 -4.15
N VAL A 296 21.10 15.46 -4.21
CA VAL A 296 22.50 15.13 -4.53
C VAL A 296 22.48 14.13 -5.67
N GLY A 297 23.27 14.41 -6.73
CA GLY A 297 23.35 13.53 -7.89
C GLY A 297 22.10 13.50 -8.78
N LEU A 298 21.23 14.49 -8.62
CA LEU A 298 20.02 14.68 -9.44
C LEU A 298 20.27 15.74 -10.50
N ASN A 299 19.67 15.55 -11.69
CA ASN A 299 19.70 16.59 -12.72
C ASN A 299 18.66 17.69 -12.46
N SER A 300 18.77 18.81 -13.21
CA SER A 300 17.90 19.97 -13.04
C SER A 300 16.40 19.63 -13.21
N LYS A 301 16.06 18.71 -14.09
CA LYS A 301 14.66 18.30 -14.32
C LYS A 301 14.10 17.49 -13.15
N GLU A 302 14.90 16.61 -12.58
CA GLU A 302 14.52 15.85 -11.38
C GLU A 302 14.33 16.76 -10.16
N LEU A 303 15.23 17.73 -9.97
CA LEU A 303 15.10 18.76 -8.92
C LEU A 303 13.82 19.59 -9.09
N GLU A 304 13.50 20.01 -10.32
CA GLU A 304 12.27 20.73 -10.66
C GLU A 304 11.02 19.91 -10.33
N ILE A 305 10.97 18.61 -10.74
CA ILE A 305 9.83 17.72 -10.48
C ILE A 305 9.65 17.51 -8.98
N LEU A 306 10.73 17.26 -8.26
CA LEU A 306 10.70 17.09 -6.81
C LEU A 306 10.40 18.40 -6.07
N GLY A 307 10.63 19.55 -6.70
CA GLY A 307 10.47 20.88 -6.10
C GLY A 307 11.45 21.12 -4.96
N ILE A 308 12.70 20.64 -5.11
CA ILE A 308 13.78 20.77 -4.12
C ILE A 308 15.01 21.43 -4.75
N LYS A 309 15.88 21.96 -3.90
CA LYS A 309 17.15 22.57 -4.32
C LYS A 309 18.29 21.56 -4.35
N HIS A 310 19.35 21.89 -5.09
CA HIS A 310 20.61 21.15 -5.00
C HIS A 310 21.28 21.36 -3.64
N ALA A 311 22.04 20.36 -3.17
CA ALA A 311 22.70 20.43 -1.86
C ALA A 311 23.75 21.56 -1.73
N GLY A 312 24.22 22.09 -2.84
CA GLY A 312 25.15 23.24 -2.88
C GLY A 312 24.47 24.61 -2.86
N GLU A 313 23.15 24.69 -2.83
CA GLU A 313 22.36 25.92 -2.72
C GLU A 313 21.87 26.09 -1.25
#